data_9c9bfca13c2a1262e85510a2ca645a33
#
_entry.id   9c9bfca13c2a1262e85510a2ca645a33
#
_cell.length_a   1.000
_cell.length_b   1.000
_cell.length_c   1.000
_cell.angle_alpha   90.00
_cell.angle_beta   90.00
_cell.angle_gamma   90.00
#
_symmetry.space_group_name_H-M   'P 1'
#
loop_
_entity.id
_entity.type
_entity.pdbx_description
1 polymer ?
#
loop_
_entity_poly.entity_id
_entity_poly.type
_entity_poly.pdbx_seq_one_letter_code
_entity_poly.pdbx_strand_id
1 'polypeptide(L)'
;VASDLEAEAGGDITIAITSQAGRTMSYTLSVAALEESISLTFDGDATTKNHIFSYGKSLVFPFSCENTSSLKVEAPEGWTTETDLENNQLTVTAPMPDSQNPTLTGAVKVTPLSVRGTAGESSSISVELSTKMPVIQFAEPIDRFVFGEQRNIPCTMQYVDKCDITAPEGWTVELDIAASMLKVTAPAEGVGIPAGTVTLDAVSAEELTESFETQLSLKGIATGDDFVAFGKAVTEAAPLDEFMQEGTVILLQDVDLSAFSQTCFVGQAENPFTGTFDGKGHTLTVSLNDGDAKELGLFHTLDATAAVKNLTLAGSMTVTQPNPGVAGTLAIYNNGAALTGVTNTATVTYSADKTNSTSGYLGGLVGQDKAGSTYTDCHNTGMFNIPG
;
A
#
# COMPACT_ATOMS: atom_id res chain seq x y z
N VAL A 1 -20.31 47.50 -27.63
CA VAL A 1 -20.12 46.19 -27.01
C VAL A 1 -20.50 46.36 -25.55
N ALA A 2 -21.67 45.92 -25.15
CA ALA A 2 -22.05 45.91 -23.77
C ALA A 2 -21.15 44.92 -23.03
N SER A 3 -20.23 45.42 -22.25
CA SER A 3 -19.40 44.62 -21.31
C SER A 3 -20.13 44.35 -19.99
N ASP A 4 -21.44 44.67 -19.95
CA ASP A 4 -22.23 44.55 -18.74
C ASP A 4 -22.95 43.23 -18.75
N LEU A 5 -22.37 42.27 -18.07
CA LEU A 5 -22.92 40.94 -17.85
C LEU A 5 -24.18 40.99 -16.94
N GLU A 6 -24.58 42.17 -16.46
CA GLU A 6 -25.74 42.38 -15.58
C GLU A 6 -27.02 42.82 -16.32
N ALA A 7 -27.01 42.88 -17.67
CA ALA A 7 -28.22 43.22 -18.42
C ALA A 7 -29.20 42.03 -18.43
N GLU A 8 -30.13 42.03 -17.50
CA GLU A 8 -31.12 40.96 -17.27
C GLU A 8 -32.34 41.02 -18.20
N ALA A 9 -32.54 42.11 -18.88
CA ALA A 9 -33.75 42.27 -19.67
C ALA A 9 -33.45 42.61 -21.15
N GLY A 10 -34.23 42.07 -22.02
CA GLY A 10 -34.35 42.57 -23.38
C GLY A 10 -34.85 44.02 -23.39
N GLY A 11 -34.68 44.67 -24.46
CA GLY A 11 -35.15 46.08 -24.57
C GLY A 11 -34.96 46.62 -25.97
N ASP A 12 -35.49 47.78 -26.18
CA ASP A 12 -35.42 48.47 -27.45
C ASP A 12 -34.28 49.47 -27.49
N ILE A 13 -33.41 49.30 -28.46
CA ILE A 13 -32.37 50.28 -28.79
C ILE A 13 -32.93 51.21 -29.85
N THR A 14 -33.19 52.46 -29.49
CA THR A 14 -33.66 53.48 -30.45
C THR A 14 -32.46 54.28 -30.96
N ILE A 15 -32.25 54.22 -32.23
CA ILE A 15 -31.24 55.02 -32.96
C ILE A 15 -31.94 56.16 -33.66
N ALA A 16 -31.70 57.36 -33.15
CA ALA A 16 -32.24 58.60 -33.78
C ALA A 16 -31.13 59.24 -34.64
N ILE A 17 -31.42 59.38 -35.93
CA ILE A 17 -30.53 60.02 -36.89
C ILE A 17 -31.17 61.36 -37.28
N THR A 18 -30.49 62.44 -37.04
CA THR A 18 -30.95 63.80 -37.38
C THR A 18 -30.08 64.33 -38.54
N SER A 19 -30.74 64.72 -39.66
CA SER A 19 -30.04 65.32 -40.78
C SER A 19 -29.64 66.79 -40.47
N GLN A 20 -28.69 67.33 -41.26
CA GLN A 20 -28.29 68.73 -41.13
C GLN A 20 -29.45 69.74 -41.29
N ALA A 21 -30.56 69.35 -41.96
CA ALA A 21 -31.77 70.13 -42.09
C ALA A 21 -32.79 69.93 -40.94
N GLY A 22 -32.35 69.34 -39.84
CA GLY A 22 -33.20 69.08 -38.66
C GLY A 22 -34.26 67.98 -38.75
N ARG A 23 -34.25 67.18 -39.79
CA ARG A 23 -35.16 66.05 -39.93
C ARG A 23 -34.61 64.86 -39.17
N THR A 24 -35.40 64.31 -38.24
CA THR A 24 -35.03 63.15 -37.44
C THR A 24 -35.78 61.91 -37.95
N MET A 25 -35.09 60.79 -38.07
CA MET A 25 -35.63 59.46 -38.31
C MET A 25 -35.15 58.58 -37.18
N SER A 26 -36.05 57.79 -36.59
CA SER A 26 -35.74 56.82 -35.51
C SER A 26 -35.91 55.40 -36.00
N TYR A 27 -34.94 54.58 -35.69
CA TYR A 27 -35.00 53.10 -35.87
C TYR A 27 -34.96 52.45 -34.52
N THR A 28 -35.84 51.50 -34.27
CA THR A 28 -35.86 50.72 -33.04
C THR A 28 -35.42 49.30 -33.36
N LEU A 29 -34.41 48.87 -32.64
CA LEU A 29 -33.93 47.49 -32.67
C LEU A 29 -34.35 46.84 -31.31
N SER A 30 -35.27 45.92 -31.38
CA SER A 30 -35.66 45.11 -30.21
C SER A 30 -34.66 44.03 -29.95
N VAL A 31 -34.05 44.01 -28.81
CA VAL A 31 -33.12 42.98 -28.33
C VAL A 31 -33.88 42.10 -27.35
N ALA A 32 -33.97 40.81 -27.66
CA ALA A 32 -34.57 39.86 -26.73
C ALA A 32 -33.70 39.65 -25.51
N ALA A 33 -34.31 39.43 -24.38
CA ALA A 33 -33.61 38.93 -23.18
C ALA A 33 -32.94 37.60 -23.49
N LEU A 34 -31.75 37.39 -22.99
CA LEU A 34 -31.10 36.09 -23.03
C LEU A 34 -31.78 35.21 -21.92
N GLU A 35 -32.54 34.23 -22.32
CA GLU A 35 -33.01 33.21 -21.39
C GLU A 35 -31.88 32.21 -21.16
N GLU A 36 -31.38 32.12 -19.91
CA GLU A 36 -30.40 31.12 -19.51
C GLU A 36 -31.15 29.81 -19.20
N SER A 37 -30.96 28.80 -20.06
CA SER A 37 -31.37 27.44 -19.75
C SER A 37 -30.33 26.79 -18.86
N ILE A 38 -30.53 26.84 -17.53
CA ILE A 38 -29.63 26.26 -16.54
C ILE A 38 -30.19 24.91 -16.14
N SER A 39 -29.39 23.85 -16.32
CA SER A 39 -29.81 22.51 -15.97
C SER A 39 -28.77 21.74 -15.16
N LEU A 40 -29.25 20.82 -14.35
CA LEU A 40 -28.48 19.83 -13.63
C LEU A 40 -29.24 18.51 -13.66
N THR A 41 -28.58 17.46 -14.10
CA THR A 41 -29.13 16.11 -14.14
C THR A 41 -28.13 15.14 -13.54
N PHE A 42 -28.53 14.43 -12.51
CA PHE A 42 -27.72 13.35 -11.94
C PHE A 42 -27.89 12.07 -12.74
N ASP A 43 -26.80 11.33 -12.90
CA ASP A 43 -26.77 10.07 -13.61
C ASP A 43 -27.44 8.94 -12.82
N GLY A 44 -27.99 7.96 -13.52
CA GLY A 44 -28.56 6.76 -12.93
C GLY A 44 -29.77 7.05 -12.03
N ASP A 45 -29.77 6.46 -10.85
CA ASP A 45 -30.88 6.53 -9.88
C ASP A 45 -30.57 7.43 -8.65
N ALA A 46 -29.61 8.34 -8.79
CA ALA A 46 -29.17 9.23 -7.71
C ALA A 46 -30.32 10.02 -7.05
N THR A 47 -31.30 10.47 -7.83
CA THR A 47 -32.46 11.25 -7.33
C THR A 47 -33.72 10.42 -7.09
N THR A 48 -33.72 9.14 -7.50
CA THR A 48 -34.90 8.26 -7.46
C THR A 48 -34.83 7.21 -6.35
N LYS A 49 -33.66 6.93 -5.83
CA LYS A 49 -33.43 5.99 -4.73
C LYS A 49 -33.07 6.71 -3.43
N ASN A 50 -33.30 6.02 -2.33
CA ASN A 50 -32.71 6.37 -1.04
C ASN A 50 -31.33 5.73 -0.94
N HIS A 51 -30.30 6.55 -0.71
CA HIS A 51 -28.93 6.09 -0.63
C HIS A 51 -28.54 5.90 0.83
N ILE A 52 -28.20 4.66 1.18
CA ILE A 52 -27.89 4.27 2.55
C ILE A 52 -26.38 4.32 2.73
N PHE A 53 -25.95 4.99 3.79
CA PHE A 53 -24.54 5.20 4.14
C PHE A 53 -24.26 4.58 5.49
N SER A 54 -23.03 4.07 5.67
CA SER A 54 -22.44 3.88 6.99
C SER A 54 -21.73 5.15 7.46
N TYR A 55 -21.40 5.23 8.75
CA TYR A 55 -20.67 6.34 9.32
C TYR A 55 -19.35 6.61 8.59
N GLY A 56 -19.09 7.88 8.23
CA GLY A 56 -17.87 8.34 7.57
C GLY A 56 -17.69 7.89 6.11
N LYS A 57 -18.63 7.13 5.56
CA LYS A 57 -18.55 6.69 4.15
C LYS A 57 -18.98 7.78 3.20
N SER A 58 -18.36 7.77 2.01
CA SER A 58 -18.65 8.70 0.93
C SER A 58 -19.18 7.96 -0.29
N LEU A 59 -20.15 8.56 -0.96
CA LEU A 59 -20.61 8.16 -2.28
C LEU A 59 -20.42 9.30 -3.27
N VAL A 60 -20.06 8.96 -4.51
CA VAL A 60 -19.88 9.91 -5.60
C VAL A 60 -21.07 9.83 -6.53
N PHE A 61 -21.67 10.97 -6.81
CA PHE A 61 -22.81 11.12 -7.71
C PHE A 61 -22.39 11.89 -8.96
N PRO A 62 -22.17 11.21 -10.08
CA PRO A 62 -21.92 11.88 -11.35
C PRO A 62 -23.14 12.67 -11.81
N PHE A 63 -22.90 13.77 -12.49
CA PHE A 63 -23.96 14.61 -13.04
C PHE A 63 -23.56 15.20 -14.40
N SER A 64 -24.54 15.73 -15.12
CA SER A 64 -24.34 16.61 -16.27
C SER A 64 -25.01 17.93 -16.00
N CYS A 65 -24.43 19.02 -16.48
CA CYS A 65 -24.99 20.34 -16.31
C CYS A 65 -24.74 21.23 -17.54
N GLU A 66 -25.66 22.18 -17.77
CA GLU A 66 -25.55 23.19 -18.82
C GLU A 66 -25.67 24.60 -18.21
N ASN A 67 -24.85 25.52 -18.70
CA ASN A 67 -24.83 26.93 -18.27
C ASN A 67 -24.66 27.09 -16.74
N THR A 68 -24.00 26.14 -16.08
CA THR A 68 -23.78 26.11 -14.64
C THR A 68 -22.33 26.48 -14.33
N SER A 69 -22.13 27.48 -13.47
CA SER A 69 -20.80 27.91 -13.05
C SER A 69 -20.47 27.50 -11.61
N SER A 70 -21.50 27.20 -10.81
CA SER A 70 -21.34 26.69 -9.44
C SER A 70 -22.59 25.93 -9.01
N LEU A 71 -22.44 25.11 -7.97
CA LEU A 71 -23.56 24.43 -7.34
C LEU A 71 -23.73 24.97 -5.91
N LYS A 72 -24.97 25.36 -5.57
CA LYS A 72 -25.36 25.55 -4.18
C LYS A 72 -25.85 24.22 -3.63
N VAL A 73 -25.14 23.67 -2.64
CA VAL A 73 -25.47 22.42 -2.00
C VAL A 73 -25.94 22.66 -0.58
N GLU A 74 -27.08 22.11 -0.22
CA GLU A 74 -27.66 22.14 1.11
C GLU A 74 -27.76 20.69 1.61
N ALA A 75 -26.94 20.32 2.58
CA ALA A 75 -26.88 18.99 3.16
C ALA A 75 -27.55 18.94 4.54
N PRO A 76 -28.04 17.78 5.00
CA PRO A 76 -28.55 17.60 6.35
C PRO A 76 -27.45 17.82 7.39
N GLU A 77 -27.81 18.07 8.65
CA GLU A 77 -26.86 18.32 9.73
C GLU A 77 -25.94 17.10 9.97
N GLY A 78 -24.63 17.36 10.02
CA GLY A 78 -23.59 16.35 10.16
C GLY A 78 -23.08 15.76 8.85
N TRP A 79 -23.81 15.92 7.75
CA TRP A 79 -23.37 15.49 6.42
C TRP A 79 -22.48 16.51 5.75
N THR A 80 -21.49 16.07 5.01
CA THR A 80 -20.59 16.93 4.24
C THR A 80 -20.65 16.63 2.76
N THR A 81 -20.37 17.66 1.95
CA THR A 81 -20.39 17.53 0.49
C THR A 81 -19.20 18.23 -0.13
N GLU A 82 -18.69 17.63 -1.20
CA GLU A 82 -17.63 18.22 -2.03
C GLU A 82 -18.08 18.19 -3.49
N THR A 83 -17.91 19.30 -4.19
CA THR A 83 -18.32 19.45 -5.59
C THR A 83 -17.09 19.57 -6.48
N ASP A 84 -16.98 18.71 -7.48
CA ASP A 84 -16.00 18.78 -8.54
C ASP A 84 -16.70 19.04 -9.88
N LEU A 85 -16.69 20.31 -10.31
CA LEU A 85 -17.30 20.73 -11.57
C LEU A 85 -16.46 20.38 -12.80
N GLU A 86 -15.15 20.16 -12.63
CA GLU A 86 -14.27 19.78 -13.75
C GLU A 86 -14.53 18.32 -14.17
N ASN A 87 -14.81 17.46 -13.20
CA ASN A 87 -15.13 16.05 -13.42
C ASN A 87 -16.63 15.76 -13.35
N ASN A 88 -17.49 16.77 -13.13
CA ASN A 88 -18.93 16.65 -12.97
C ASN A 88 -19.33 15.63 -11.89
N GLN A 89 -18.78 15.77 -10.70
CA GLN A 89 -19.02 14.88 -9.57
C GLN A 89 -19.43 15.64 -8.30
N LEU A 90 -20.39 15.09 -7.59
CA LEU A 90 -20.75 15.49 -6.23
C LEU A 90 -20.44 14.33 -5.30
N THR A 91 -19.54 14.54 -4.35
CA THR A 91 -19.26 13.60 -3.27
C THR A 91 -20.09 13.97 -2.06
N VAL A 92 -20.86 13.00 -1.54
CA VAL A 92 -21.61 13.14 -0.29
C VAL A 92 -20.99 12.20 0.73
N THR A 93 -20.66 12.74 1.91
CA THR A 93 -20.05 11.97 3.01
C THR A 93 -20.97 11.97 4.22
N ALA A 94 -21.22 10.77 4.74
CA ALA A 94 -22.00 10.57 5.94
C ALA A 94 -21.31 11.13 7.19
N PRO A 95 -22.06 11.46 8.27
CA PRO A 95 -21.51 11.87 9.55
C PRO A 95 -20.50 10.88 10.12
N MET A 96 -19.53 11.37 10.89
CA MET A 96 -18.62 10.51 11.66
C MET A 96 -19.32 9.96 12.92
N PRO A 97 -18.85 8.82 13.48
CA PRO A 97 -19.47 8.19 14.67
C PRO A 97 -19.52 9.08 15.92
N ASP A 98 -18.62 10.05 16.02
CA ASP A 98 -18.49 11.01 17.12
C ASP A 98 -19.28 12.31 16.88
N SER A 99 -19.95 12.43 15.75
CA SER A 99 -20.80 13.59 15.43
C SER A 99 -21.95 13.71 16.42
N GLN A 100 -22.14 14.91 16.99
CA GLN A 100 -23.24 15.13 17.92
C GLN A 100 -24.56 15.30 17.17
N ASN A 101 -25.54 14.41 17.45
CA ASN A 101 -26.89 14.44 16.89
C ASN A 101 -26.99 14.57 15.37
N PRO A 102 -26.33 13.68 14.58
CA PRO A 102 -26.43 13.74 13.14
C PRO A 102 -27.85 13.46 12.67
N THR A 103 -28.27 14.11 11.59
CA THR A 103 -29.52 13.76 10.94
C THR A 103 -29.39 12.39 10.29
N LEU A 104 -30.21 11.42 10.74
CA LEU A 104 -30.15 10.03 10.24
C LEU A 104 -30.76 9.89 8.83
N THR A 105 -31.75 10.70 8.50
CA THR A 105 -32.43 10.67 7.19
C THR A 105 -32.63 12.08 6.69
N GLY A 106 -32.41 12.32 5.41
CA GLY A 106 -32.60 13.65 4.84
C GLY A 106 -32.42 13.68 3.33
N ALA A 107 -32.25 14.88 2.80
CA ALA A 107 -31.96 15.06 1.39
C ALA A 107 -30.84 16.10 1.20
N VAL A 108 -29.91 15.78 0.35
CA VAL A 108 -28.92 16.74 -0.16
C VAL A 108 -29.56 17.44 -1.35
N LYS A 109 -29.87 18.73 -1.18
CA LYS A 109 -30.45 19.57 -2.22
C LYS A 109 -29.36 20.28 -2.99
N VAL A 110 -29.40 20.16 -4.31
CA VAL A 110 -28.40 20.73 -5.22
C VAL A 110 -29.08 21.67 -6.20
N THR A 111 -28.65 22.91 -6.23
CA THR A 111 -29.18 23.96 -7.10
C THR A 111 -28.06 24.47 -8.00
N PRO A 112 -28.18 24.32 -9.32
CA PRO A 112 -27.19 24.87 -10.25
C PRO A 112 -27.34 26.39 -10.34
N LEU A 113 -26.23 27.09 -10.37
CA LEU A 113 -26.18 28.54 -10.52
C LEU A 113 -25.39 28.91 -11.77
N SER A 114 -25.94 29.86 -12.56
CA SER A 114 -25.21 30.44 -13.68
C SER A 114 -24.07 31.34 -13.22
N VAL A 115 -23.25 31.80 -14.15
CA VAL A 115 -22.21 32.82 -13.90
C VAL A 115 -22.77 34.12 -13.34
N ARG A 116 -24.04 34.40 -13.56
CA ARG A 116 -24.77 35.57 -13.04
C ARG A 116 -25.45 35.33 -11.70
N GLY A 117 -25.35 34.13 -11.16
CA GLY A 117 -26.03 33.73 -9.94
C GLY A 117 -27.51 33.36 -10.11
N THR A 118 -28.02 33.31 -11.36
CA THR A 118 -29.39 32.82 -11.62
C THR A 118 -29.45 31.34 -11.26
N ALA A 119 -30.48 30.92 -10.51
CA ALA A 119 -30.66 29.55 -10.08
C ALA A 119 -31.51 28.76 -11.09
N GLY A 120 -31.06 27.59 -11.43
CA GLY A 120 -31.85 26.59 -12.16
C GLY A 120 -32.71 25.74 -11.22
N GLU A 121 -33.37 24.74 -11.78
CA GLU A 121 -34.18 23.79 -11.01
C GLU A 121 -33.29 22.95 -10.07
N SER A 122 -33.74 22.82 -8.83
CA SER A 122 -33.01 22.04 -7.81
C SER A 122 -33.27 20.56 -7.91
N SER A 123 -32.27 19.76 -7.78
CA SER A 123 -32.36 18.29 -7.62
C SER A 123 -32.12 17.89 -6.17
N SER A 124 -32.66 16.76 -5.74
CA SER A 124 -32.51 16.25 -4.37
C SER A 124 -32.09 14.78 -4.38
N ILE A 125 -31.06 14.47 -3.59
CA ILE A 125 -30.55 13.11 -3.37
C ILE A 125 -30.98 12.71 -1.96
N SER A 126 -31.80 11.67 -1.85
CA SER A 126 -32.22 11.14 -0.55
C SER A 126 -31.10 10.35 0.09
N VAL A 127 -30.76 10.67 1.33
CA VAL A 127 -29.68 10.03 2.10
C VAL A 127 -30.21 9.50 3.42
N GLU A 128 -29.71 8.34 3.80
CA GLU A 128 -30.03 7.69 5.07
C GLU A 128 -28.74 7.14 5.69
N LEU A 129 -28.52 7.48 6.96
CA LEU A 129 -27.45 6.90 7.76
C LEU A 129 -27.96 5.60 8.39
N SER A 130 -27.50 4.47 7.90
CA SER A 130 -27.85 3.18 8.49
C SER A 130 -27.04 2.93 9.75
N THR A 131 -27.74 2.59 10.81
CA THR A 131 -27.16 2.09 12.05
C THR A 131 -27.01 0.56 12.05
N LYS A 132 -27.44 -0.11 10.98
CA LYS A 132 -27.43 -1.57 10.83
C LYS A 132 -26.52 -2.05 9.69
N MET A 133 -25.58 -1.22 9.28
CA MET A 133 -24.51 -1.66 8.38
C MET A 133 -23.69 -2.76 9.04
N PRO A 134 -23.25 -3.78 8.29
CA PRO A 134 -22.34 -4.77 8.83
C PRO A 134 -21.09 -4.14 9.43
N VAL A 135 -20.62 -4.68 10.54
CA VAL A 135 -19.35 -4.30 11.17
C VAL A 135 -18.61 -5.57 11.53
N ILE A 136 -17.34 -5.64 11.12
CA ILE A 136 -16.37 -6.66 11.57
C ILE A 136 -15.14 -5.93 12.05
N GLN A 137 -14.72 -6.18 13.28
CA GLN A 137 -13.54 -5.54 13.87
C GLN A 137 -12.71 -6.55 14.64
N PHE A 138 -11.43 -6.60 14.35
CA PHE A 138 -10.44 -7.39 15.09
C PHE A 138 -9.86 -6.55 16.22
N ALA A 139 -9.65 -7.16 17.38
CA ALA A 139 -9.17 -6.45 18.59
C ALA A 139 -7.71 -6.02 18.46
N GLU A 140 -6.89 -6.82 17.77
CA GLU A 140 -5.45 -6.63 17.59
C GLU A 140 -5.06 -6.97 16.15
N PRO A 141 -3.90 -6.50 15.66
CA PRO A 141 -3.32 -7.02 14.43
C PRO A 141 -3.16 -8.55 14.52
N ILE A 142 -3.39 -9.23 13.41
CA ILE A 142 -3.24 -10.68 13.36
C ILE A 142 -1.75 -11.01 13.26
N ASP A 143 -1.22 -11.70 14.29
CA ASP A 143 0.16 -12.17 14.30
C ASP A 143 0.44 -13.15 13.15
N ARG A 144 1.69 -13.22 12.71
CA ARG A 144 2.16 -14.16 11.70
C ARG A 144 1.95 -15.61 12.13
N PHE A 145 1.71 -16.49 11.16
CA PHE A 145 1.42 -17.91 11.34
C PHE A 145 2.63 -18.80 11.07
N VAL A 146 2.68 -19.97 11.71
CA VAL A 146 3.54 -21.06 11.24
C VAL A 146 2.81 -21.87 10.15
N PHE A 147 3.55 -22.65 9.36
CA PHE A 147 2.96 -23.50 8.33
C PHE A 147 1.91 -24.46 8.90
N GLY A 148 0.75 -24.54 8.26
CA GLY A 148 -0.35 -25.41 8.64
C GLY A 148 -1.03 -25.06 9.96
N GLU A 149 -0.67 -23.93 10.60
CA GLU A 149 -1.29 -23.50 11.85
C GLU A 149 -2.77 -23.19 11.64
N GLN A 150 -3.58 -23.66 12.59
CA GLN A 150 -5.00 -23.31 12.68
C GLN A 150 -5.21 -22.38 13.85
N ARG A 151 -5.82 -21.23 13.60
CA ARG A 151 -6.09 -20.23 14.64
C ARG A 151 -7.51 -19.71 14.55
N ASN A 152 -8.16 -19.58 15.71
CA ASN A 152 -9.43 -18.90 15.84
C ASN A 152 -9.17 -17.48 16.36
N ILE A 153 -9.50 -16.48 15.56
CA ILE A 153 -9.23 -15.07 15.84
C ILE A 153 -10.54 -14.42 16.28
N PRO A 154 -10.65 -13.95 17.52
CA PRO A 154 -11.83 -13.26 17.98
C PRO A 154 -12.07 -11.97 17.21
N CYS A 155 -13.31 -11.70 16.87
CA CYS A 155 -13.70 -10.43 16.25
C CYS A 155 -15.02 -9.94 16.84
N THR A 156 -15.22 -8.63 16.85
CA THR A 156 -16.51 -8.04 17.18
C THR A 156 -17.30 -7.90 15.88
N MET A 157 -18.53 -8.42 15.89
CA MET A 157 -19.43 -8.32 14.75
C MET A 157 -20.75 -7.70 15.14
N GLN A 158 -21.29 -6.84 14.29
CA GLN A 158 -22.62 -6.29 14.39
C GLN A 158 -23.30 -6.34 13.04
N TYR A 159 -24.57 -6.70 13.02
CA TYR A 159 -25.40 -6.70 11.81
C TYR A 159 -24.87 -7.54 10.64
N VAL A 160 -24.05 -8.56 10.90
CA VAL A 160 -23.56 -9.50 9.89
C VAL A 160 -24.52 -10.70 9.84
N ASP A 161 -25.20 -10.91 8.73
CA ASP A 161 -26.07 -12.06 8.47
C ASP A 161 -25.36 -13.10 7.58
N LYS A 162 -24.61 -12.60 6.58
CA LYS A 162 -23.81 -13.42 5.65
C LYS A 162 -22.47 -12.73 5.40
N CYS A 163 -21.49 -13.51 4.97
CA CYS A 163 -20.19 -12.98 4.57
C CYS A 163 -19.58 -13.88 3.50
N ASP A 164 -19.25 -13.27 2.36
CA ASP A 164 -18.44 -13.90 1.34
C ASP A 164 -16.98 -13.59 1.62
N ILE A 165 -16.11 -14.61 1.48
CA ILE A 165 -14.70 -14.50 1.86
C ILE A 165 -13.82 -14.78 0.66
N THR A 166 -12.90 -13.85 0.37
CA THR A 166 -11.80 -14.06 -0.57
C THR A 166 -10.51 -14.17 0.22
N ALA A 167 -9.88 -15.35 0.16
CA ALA A 167 -8.64 -15.64 0.86
C ALA A 167 -7.46 -15.74 -0.12
N PRO A 168 -6.22 -15.46 0.32
CA PRO A 168 -5.02 -15.67 -0.49
C PRO A 168 -4.82 -17.15 -0.84
N GLU A 169 -4.09 -17.42 -1.91
CA GLU A 169 -3.82 -18.78 -2.36
C GLU A 169 -3.14 -19.64 -1.26
N GLY A 170 -3.69 -20.82 -1.03
CA GLY A 170 -3.23 -21.77 -0.01
C GLY A 170 -3.76 -21.51 1.41
N TRP A 171 -4.33 -20.33 1.68
CA TRP A 171 -4.97 -20.04 2.96
C TRP A 171 -6.42 -20.51 2.96
N THR A 172 -6.88 -21.03 4.08
CA THR A 172 -8.31 -21.32 4.29
C THR A 172 -8.84 -20.42 5.38
N VAL A 173 -9.91 -19.68 5.05
CA VAL A 173 -10.52 -18.71 5.97
C VAL A 173 -12.02 -18.95 6.02
N GLU A 174 -12.59 -19.02 7.23
CA GLU A 174 -14.02 -19.17 7.49
C GLU A 174 -14.43 -18.21 8.60
N LEU A 175 -15.54 -17.50 8.42
CA LEU A 175 -16.14 -16.66 9.45
C LEU A 175 -17.26 -17.40 10.18
N ASP A 176 -17.06 -17.68 11.45
CA ASP A 176 -18.09 -18.22 12.33
C ASP A 176 -18.85 -17.06 12.97
N ILE A 177 -19.95 -16.64 12.32
CA ILE A 177 -20.76 -15.51 12.78
C ILE A 177 -21.34 -15.77 14.18
N ALA A 178 -21.78 -17.00 14.44
CA ALA A 178 -22.38 -17.35 15.73
C ALA A 178 -21.40 -17.31 16.89
N ALA A 179 -20.14 -17.71 16.65
CA ALA A 179 -19.07 -17.69 17.63
C ALA A 179 -18.29 -16.36 17.67
N SER A 180 -18.53 -15.46 16.73
CA SER A 180 -17.75 -14.24 16.54
C SER A 180 -16.24 -14.51 16.38
N MET A 181 -15.91 -15.43 15.46
CA MET A 181 -14.54 -15.91 15.24
C MET A 181 -14.23 -15.98 13.74
N LEU A 182 -13.04 -15.49 13.38
CA LEU A 182 -12.42 -15.80 12.08
C LEU A 182 -11.53 -17.03 12.27
N LYS A 183 -11.87 -18.14 11.61
CA LYS A 183 -11.09 -19.36 11.59
C LYS A 183 -10.12 -19.29 10.43
N VAL A 184 -8.84 -19.35 10.71
CA VAL A 184 -7.78 -19.27 9.70
C VAL A 184 -6.93 -20.52 9.77
N THR A 185 -6.66 -21.13 8.62
CA THR A 185 -5.66 -22.17 8.45
C THR A 185 -4.59 -21.66 7.49
N ALA A 186 -3.37 -21.56 7.97
CA ALA A 186 -2.22 -21.17 7.16
C ALA A 186 -1.84 -22.28 6.16
N PRO A 187 -1.23 -21.95 5.02
CA PRO A 187 -0.79 -22.93 4.04
C PRO A 187 0.26 -23.88 4.62
N ALA A 188 0.32 -25.11 4.07
CA ALA A 188 1.43 -26.01 4.32
C ALA A 188 2.71 -25.50 3.63
N GLU A 189 3.87 -25.98 4.07
CA GLU A 189 5.16 -25.64 3.45
C GLU A 189 5.15 -25.96 1.95
N GLY A 190 5.58 -24.99 1.13
CA GLY A 190 5.63 -25.11 -0.33
C GLY A 190 4.27 -25.02 -1.04
N VAL A 191 3.21 -24.65 -0.33
CA VAL A 191 1.86 -24.49 -0.89
C VAL A 191 1.39 -23.04 -0.68
N GLY A 192 0.81 -22.45 -1.74
CA GLY A 192 0.23 -21.11 -1.68
C GLY A 192 1.27 -19.99 -1.57
N ILE A 193 0.80 -18.81 -1.13
CA ILE A 193 1.63 -17.61 -0.98
C ILE A 193 1.86 -17.28 0.49
N PRO A 194 3.06 -16.73 0.84
CA PRO A 194 3.43 -16.50 2.23
C PRO A 194 2.65 -15.37 2.93
N ALA A 195 2.05 -14.46 2.16
CA ALA A 195 1.27 -13.36 2.70
C ALA A 195 0.22 -12.88 1.70
N GLY A 196 -0.87 -12.32 2.19
CA GLY A 196 -1.90 -11.75 1.34
C GLY A 196 -3.08 -11.17 2.11
N THR A 197 -3.95 -10.47 1.39
CA THR A 197 -5.15 -9.84 1.93
C THR A 197 -6.31 -10.83 1.94
N VAL A 198 -7.00 -10.92 3.06
CA VAL A 198 -8.33 -11.52 3.15
C VAL A 198 -9.36 -10.42 3.04
N THR A 199 -10.30 -10.58 2.12
CA THR A 199 -11.45 -9.70 1.97
C THR A 199 -12.70 -10.40 2.51
N LEU A 200 -13.45 -9.68 3.33
CA LEU A 200 -14.66 -10.13 4.00
C LEU A 200 -15.83 -9.24 3.53
N ASP A 201 -16.61 -9.70 2.56
CA ASP A 201 -17.77 -8.98 2.05
C ASP A 201 -19.01 -9.37 2.87
N ALA A 202 -19.29 -8.58 3.89
CA ALA A 202 -20.36 -8.83 4.83
C ALA A 202 -21.67 -8.21 4.37
N VAL A 203 -22.76 -8.94 4.61
CA VAL A 203 -24.14 -8.53 4.26
C VAL A 203 -24.99 -8.58 5.52
N SER A 204 -25.76 -7.52 5.77
CA SER A 204 -26.75 -7.49 6.86
C SER A 204 -28.06 -8.15 6.47
N ALA A 205 -28.95 -8.38 7.45
CA ALA A 205 -30.32 -8.86 7.21
C ALA A 205 -31.17 -7.87 6.38
N GLU A 206 -30.74 -6.62 6.25
CA GLU A 206 -31.36 -5.58 5.41
C GLU A 206 -30.70 -5.50 4.02
N GLU A 207 -29.90 -6.50 3.64
CA GLU A 207 -29.16 -6.58 2.36
C GLU A 207 -28.15 -5.43 2.14
N LEU A 208 -27.74 -4.75 3.23
CA LEU A 208 -26.65 -3.77 3.19
C LEU A 208 -25.32 -4.50 3.19
N THR A 209 -24.38 -4.03 2.38
CA THR A 209 -23.06 -4.64 2.20
C THR A 209 -21.94 -3.73 2.70
N GLU A 210 -20.95 -4.30 3.35
CA GLU A 210 -19.69 -3.62 3.73
C GLU A 210 -18.54 -4.59 3.57
N SER A 211 -17.42 -4.10 3.03
CA SER A 211 -16.21 -4.90 2.78
C SER A 211 -15.14 -4.57 3.81
N PHE A 212 -14.52 -5.60 4.38
CA PHE A 212 -13.45 -5.49 5.36
C PHE A 212 -12.22 -6.24 4.85
N GLU A 213 -11.05 -5.70 5.12
CA GLU A 213 -9.79 -6.33 4.74
C GLU A 213 -8.91 -6.56 5.95
N THR A 214 -8.20 -7.69 5.94
CA THR A 214 -7.13 -7.96 6.90
C THR A 214 -5.97 -8.66 6.22
N GLN A 215 -4.77 -8.52 6.78
CA GLN A 215 -3.57 -9.13 6.25
C GLN A 215 -3.26 -10.42 7.00
N LEU A 216 -2.95 -11.48 6.25
CA LEU A 216 -2.40 -12.71 6.78
C LEU A 216 -0.98 -12.88 6.27
N SER A 217 -0.10 -13.38 7.13
CA SER A 217 1.28 -13.68 6.74
C SER A 217 1.87 -14.84 7.52
N LEU A 218 2.79 -15.57 6.90
CA LEU A 218 3.59 -16.59 7.55
C LEU A 218 4.76 -15.97 8.31
N LYS A 219 5.18 -16.62 9.37
CA LYS A 219 6.49 -16.38 10.00
C LYS A 219 7.58 -16.79 9.03
N GLY A 220 8.62 -15.97 8.90
CA GLY A 220 9.71 -16.15 7.96
C GLY A 220 10.00 -14.88 7.18
N ILE A 221 10.88 -14.97 6.21
CA ILE A 221 11.35 -13.86 5.39
C ILE A 221 10.79 -14.04 3.99
N ALA A 222 9.88 -13.15 3.58
CA ALA A 222 9.25 -13.14 2.27
C ALA A 222 9.67 -11.95 1.40
N THR A 223 10.17 -10.88 2.00
CA THR A 223 10.49 -9.62 1.32
C THR A 223 11.87 -9.11 1.72
N GLY A 224 12.39 -8.13 0.96
CA GLY A 224 13.62 -7.42 1.34
C GLY A 224 13.48 -6.68 2.66
N ASP A 225 12.31 -6.09 2.93
CA ASP A 225 12.02 -5.43 4.20
C ASP A 225 12.03 -6.42 5.38
N ASP A 226 11.48 -7.63 5.21
CA ASP A 226 11.56 -8.69 6.23
C ASP A 226 13.02 -9.07 6.51
N PHE A 227 13.85 -9.18 5.46
CA PHE A 227 15.27 -9.50 5.63
C PHE A 227 16.03 -8.40 6.37
N VAL A 228 15.77 -7.14 6.04
CA VAL A 228 16.35 -5.98 6.74
C VAL A 228 15.88 -5.94 8.20
N ALA A 229 14.62 -6.20 8.46
CA ALA A 229 14.05 -6.29 9.82
C ALA A 229 14.69 -7.44 10.62
N PHE A 230 14.88 -8.62 10.01
CA PHE A 230 15.62 -9.73 10.60
C PHE A 230 17.06 -9.35 10.95
N GLY A 231 17.77 -8.75 10.00
CA GLY A 231 19.15 -8.31 10.21
C GLY A 231 19.30 -7.31 11.36
N LYS A 232 18.36 -6.36 11.43
CA LYS A 232 18.27 -5.41 12.54
C LYS A 232 18.01 -6.11 13.87
N ALA A 233 17.08 -7.07 13.91
CA ALA A 233 16.77 -7.83 15.12
C ALA A 233 18.00 -8.58 15.66
N VAL A 234 18.79 -9.23 14.77
CA VAL A 234 20.06 -9.86 15.18
C VAL A 234 21.04 -8.82 15.71
N THR A 235 21.20 -7.70 15.03
CA THR A 235 22.13 -6.63 15.42
C THR A 235 21.79 -6.04 16.80
N GLU A 236 20.51 -5.93 17.13
CA GLU A 236 19.99 -5.40 18.39
C GLU A 236 19.77 -6.49 19.47
N ALA A 237 20.10 -7.75 19.19
CA ALA A 237 19.83 -8.91 20.05
C ALA A 237 18.34 -9.02 20.44
N ALA A 238 17.45 -8.65 19.53
CA ALA A 238 16.00 -8.74 19.70
C ALA A 238 15.47 -10.16 19.38
N PRO A 239 14.25 -10.51 19.81
CA PRO A 239 13.61 -11.78 19.45
C PRO A 239 13.46 -11.99 17.94
N LEU A 240 13.63 -13.23 17.50
CA LEU A 240 13.56 -13.61 16.08
C LEU A 240 12.30 -14.43 15.73
N ASP A 241 11.33 -14.52 16.64
CA ASP A 241 10.16 -15.40 16.52
C ASP A 241 9.31 -15.18 15.27
N GLU A 242 9.27 -13.94 14.77
CA GLU A 242 8.52 -13.59 13.56
C GLU A 242 9.16 -14.11 12.27
N PHE A 243 10.46 -14.43 12.32
CA PHE A 243 11.21 -14.93 11.17
C PHE A 243 11.41 -16.44 11.22
N MET A 244 10.87 -17.13 12.26
CA MET A 244 11.15 -18.52 12.55
C MET A 244 9.98 -19.44 12.30
N GLN A 245 10.29 -20.62 11.72
CA GLN A 245 9.48 -21.81 11.73
C GLN A 245 10.23 -22.88 12.54
N GLU A 246 9.61 -23.43 13.58
CA GLU A 246 10.21 -24.46 14.44
C GLU A 246 11.65 -24.15 14.91
N GLY A 247 11.90 -22.89 15.30
CA GLY A 247 13.20 -22.44 15.79
C GLY A 247 14.27 -22.19 14.71
N THR A 248 13.89 -22.23 13.43
CA THR A 248 14.76 -21.95 12.28
C THR A 248 14.28 -20.71 11.56
N VAL A 249 15.18 -19.78 11.30
CA VAL A 249 14.90 -18.63 10.40
C VAL A 249 14.84 -19.14 8.97
N ILE A 250 13.78 -18.86 8.23
CA ILE A 250 13.59 -19.38 6.88
C ILE A 250 13.32 -18.30 5.85
N LEU A 251 13.77 -18.54 4.61
CA LEU A 251 13.20 -17.84 3.45
C LEU A 251 11.90 -18.53 3.04
N LEU A 252 10.89 -17.74 2.73
CA LEU A 252 9.57 -18.23 2.26
C LEU A 252 9.47 -18.20 0.73
N GLN A 253 10.32 -17.42 0.08
CA GLN A 253 10.42 -17.26 -1.37
C GLN A 253 11.76 -16.61 -1.72
N ASP A 254 12.01 -16.41 -3.02
CA ASP A 254 13.16 -15.62 -3.48
C ASP A 254 13.05 -14.18 -3.00
N VAL A 255 14.17 -13.62 -2.51
CA VAL A 255 14.20 -12.27 -1.94
C VAL A 255 15.24 -11.43 -2.66
N ASP A 256 14.86 -10.22 -3.07
CA ASP A 256 15.74 -9.25 -3.70
C ASP A 256 16.11 -8.11 -2.73
N LEU A 257 17.39 -8.01 -2.43
CA LEU A 257 17.97 -6.95 -1.60
C LEU A 257 18.70 -5.87 -2.43
N SER A 258 18.62 -5.91 -3.76
CA SER A 258 19.37 -4.99 -4.63
C SER A 258 19.00 -3.52 -4.44
N ALA A 259 17.79 -3.25 -3.94
CA ALA A 259 17.35 -1.89 -3.61
C ALA A 259 17.91 -1.35 -2.28
N PHE A 260 18.49 -2.21 -1.44
CA PHE A 260 19.02 -1.84 -0.14
C PHE A 260 20.55 -1.67 -0.21
N SER A 261 21.04 -0.48 0.08
CA SER A 261 22.48 -0.18 0.08
C SER A 261 23.06 -0.34 1.48
N GLN A 262 23.59 -1.52 1.77
CA GLN A 262 24.25 -1.83 3.05
C GLN A 262 25.56 -2.57 2.82
N THR A 263 26.52 -2.37 3.73
CA THR A 263 27.80 -3.11 3.74
C THR A 263 27.67 -4.44 4.47
N CYS A 264 26.74 -4.52 5.42
CA CYS A 264 26.37 -5.72 6.15
C CYS A 264 24.88 -5.65 6.52
N PHE A 265 24.16 -6.76 6.36
CA PHE A 265 22.73 -6.82 6.67
C PHE A 265 22.45 -7.43 8.04
N VAL A 266 23.21 -8.43 8.48
CA VAL A 266 22.85 -9.25 9.63
C VAL A 266 23.96 -9.27 10.67
N GLY A 267 23.65 -8.78 11.85
CA GLY A 267 24.52 -8.84 13.02
C GLY A 267 25.68 -7.84 12.98
N GLN A 268 26.51 -7.95 13.98
CA GLN A 268 27.75 -7.18 14.18
C GLN A 268 28.72 -8.02 15.03
N ALA A 269 29.91 -7.51 15.32
CA ALA A 269 30.94 -8.26 16.06
C ALA A 269 30.48 -8.69 17.47
N GLU A 270 29.72 -7.81 18.14
CA GLU A 270 29.21 -8.02 19.50
C GLU A 270 27.97 -8.91 19.52
N ASN A 271 27.18 -8.88 18.44
CA ASN A 271 25.94 -9.64 18.27
C ASN A 271 26.02 -10.48 16.98
N PRO A 272 26.79 -11.56 16.95
CA PRO A 272 26.88 -12.46 15.81
C PRO A 272 25.57 -13.25 15.64
N PHE A 273 25.34 -13.76 14.44
CA PHE A 273 24.24 -14.70 14.23
C PHE A 273 24.59 -16.07 14.84
N THR A 274 23.71 -16.60 15.69
CA THR A 274 23.91 -17.85 16.44
C THR A 274 22.91 -18.95 16.11
N GLY A 275 21.87 -18.64 15.32
CA GLY A 275 20.78 -19.56 15.00
C GLY A 275 20.99 -20.39 13.76
N THR A 276 19.93 -21.07 13.32
CA THR A 276 19.88 -21.73 12.01
C THR A 276 19.13 -20.82 11.03
N PHE A 277 19.76 -20.58 9.88
CA PHE A 277 19.16 -19.93 8.72
C PHE A 277 19.00 -20.96 7.58
N ASP A 278 17.78 -21.20 7.14
CA ASP A 278 17.48 -22.11 6.05
C ASP A 278 16.91 -21.33 4.86
N GLY A 279 17.66 -21.24 3.78
CA GLY A 279 17.18 -20.63 2.53
C GLY A 279 16.08 -21.41 1.83
N LYS A 280 15.79 -22.65 2.26
CA LYS A 280 14.74 -23.52 1.66
C LYS A 280 14.90 -23.73 0.15
N GLY A 281 16.08 -23.56 -0.39
CA GLY A 281 16.39 -23.62 -1.82
C GLY A 281 16.13 -22.32 -2.59
N HIS A 282 15.67 -21.27 -1.90
CA HIS A 282 15.41 -19.96 -2.48
C HIS A 282 16.69 -19.16 -2.74
N THR A 283 16.55 -18.14 -3.57
CA THR A 283 17.61 -17.23 -3.95
C THR A 283 17.49 -15.91 -3.19
N LEU A 284 18.61 -15.45 -2.67
CA LEU A 284 18.79 -14.11 -2.10
C LEU A 284 19.66 -13.30 -3.04
N THR A 285 19.08 -12.30 -3.70
CA THR A 285 19.81 -11.40 -4.60
C THR A 285 20.36 -10.23 -3.81
N VAL A 286 21.67 -10.03 -3.82
CA VAL A 286 22.37 -9.00 -3.07
C VAL A 286 23.02 -7.97 -4.00
N SER A 287 23.14 -6.74 -3.52
CA SER A 287 23.98 -5.69 -4.12
C SER A 287 24.85 -5.08 -3.04
N LEU A 288 25.96 -5.76 -2.74
CA LEU A 288 26.89 -5.34 -1.70
C LEU A 288 27.96 -4.40 -2.28
N ASN A 289 28.13 -3.25 -1.66
CA ASN A 289 29.15 -2.28 -2.05
C ASN A 289 29.82 -1.73 -0.79
N ASP A 290 31.15 -1.74 -0.77
CA ASP A 290 31.92 -1.34 0.40
C ASP A 290 31.85 0.18 0.69
N GLY A 291 31.59 1.04 -0.31
CA GLY A 291 31.73 2.48 -0.12
C GLY A 291 33.08 2.80 0.52
N ASP A 292 33.04 3.29 1.76
CA ASP A 292 34.25 3.54 2.58
C ASP A 292 34.49 2.46 3.66
N ALA A 293 33.68 1.40 3.70
CA ALA A 293 33.79 0.33 4.68
C ALA A 293 34.91 -0.65 4.32
N LYS A 294 35.53 -1.23 5.36
CA LYS A 294 36.56 -2.25 5.20
C LYS A 294 36.04 -3.67 5.31
N GLU A 295 34.77 -3.82 5.65
CA GLU A 295 34.10 -5.09 5.88
C GLU A 295 32.82 -5.16 5.07
N LEU A 296 32.62 -6.26 4.35
CA LEU A 296 31.52 -6.39 3.41
C LEU A 296 31.00 -7.84 3.39
N GLY A 297 29.70 -8.01 3.64
CA GLY A 297 29.06 -9.33 3.60
C GLY A 297 27.60 -9.30 4.02
N LEU A 298 26.85 -10.35 3.71
CA LEU A 298 25.47 -10.47 4.12
C LEU A 298 25.34 -10.59 5.65
N PHE A 299 26.12 -11.50 6.25
CA PHE A 299 26.29 -11.64 7.70
C PHE A 299 27.64 -11.03 8.13
N HIS A 300 27.65 -10.31 9.25
CA HIS A 300 28.90 -9.85 9.82
C HIS A 300 29.70 -11.03 10.36
N THR A 301 29.13 -11.77 11.30
CA THR A 301 29.76 -12.93 11.91
C THR A 301 28.77 -14.06 12.09
N LEU A 302 29.16 -15.25 11.64
CA LEU A 302 28.48 -16.51 11.98
C LEU A 302 29.20 -17.12 13.18
N ASP A 303 28.49 -17.30 14.29
CA ASP A 303 29.04 -17.93 15.51
C ASP A 303 29.20 -19.45 15.34
N ALA A 304 29.98 -20.07 16.21
CA ALA A 304 30.19 -21.52 16.20
C ALA A 304 28.91 -22.37 16.33
N THR A 305 27.83 -21.80 16.86
CA THR A 305 26.54 -22.45 16.98
C THR A 305 25.62 -22.18 15.79
N ALA A 306 26.04 -21.29 14.87
CA ALA A 306 25.25 -20.96 13.71
C ALA A 306 25.28 -22.05 12.64
N ALA A 307 24.21 -22.14 11.88
CA ALA A 307 24.14 -22.93 10.67
C ALA A 307 23.43 -22.15 9.56
N VAL A 308 23.99 -22.20 8.34
CA VAL A 308 23.33 -21.66 7.13
C VAL A 308 23.19 -22.79 6.12
N LYS A 309 21.98 -22.99 5.60
CA LYS A 309 21.74 -24.12 4.69
C LYS A 309 20.78 -23.78 3.55
N ASN A 310 20.90 -24.54 2.46
CA ASN A 310 19.96 -24.52 1.31
C ASN A 310 19.73 -23.11 0.75
N LEU A 311 20.78 -22.33 0.54
CA LEU A 311 20.71 -20.93 0.12
C LEU A 311 21.47 -20.71 -1.17
N THR A 312 20.86 -20.02 -2.14
CA THR A 312 21.55 -19.47 -3.30
C THR A 312 21.73 -17.96 -3.13
N LEU A 313 22.97 -17.48 -3.24
CA LEU A 313 23.28 -16.05 -3.32
C LEU A 313 23.47 -15.65 -4.78
N ALA A 314 22.79 -14.59 -5.21
CA ALA A 314 22.89 -14.01 -6.55
C ALA A 314 23.19 -12.51 -6.47
N GLY A 315 23.40 -11.86 -7.64
CA GLY A 315 23.64 -10.42 -7.72
C GLY A 315 25.10 -10.05 -7.75
N SER A 316 25.54 -9.11 -6.93
CA SER A 316 26.91 -8.59 -6.99
C SER A 316 27.47 -8.16 -5.64
N MET A 317 28.80 -8.28 -5.52
CA MET A 317 29.59 -7.69 -4.48
C MET A 317 30.72 -6.86 -5.11
N THR A 318 30.80 -5.59 -4.81
CA THR A 318 31.82 -4.67 -5.35
C THR A 318 32.70 -4.14 -4.23
N VAL A 319 33.99 -4.42 -4.32
CA VAL A 319 35.00 -3.95 -3.40
C VAL A 319 35.88 -2.90 -4.09
N THR A 320 35.83 -1.66 -3.62
CA THR A 320 36.54 -0.51 -4.21
C THR A 320 37.70 -0.03 -3.38
N GLN A 321 37.78 -0.41 -2.11
CA GLN A 321 38.81 0.04 -1.21
C GLN A 321 40.15 -0.63 -1.51
N PRO A 322 41.27 0.10 -1.51
CA PRO A 322 42.59 -0.43 -1.77
C PRO A 322 43.09 -1.42 -0.68
N ASN A 323 42.45 -1.40 0.48
CA ASN A 323 42.68 -2.31 1.58
C ASN A 323 41.32 -2.78 2.12
N PRO A 324 40.70 -3.76 1.46
CA PRO A 324 39.29 -4.13 1.73
C PRO A 324 39.07 -4.69 3.13
N GLY A 325 40.16 -4.97 3.89
CA GLY A 325 39.96 -5.67 5.16
C GLY A 325 39.45 -7.10 4.93
N VAL A 326 38.14 -7.34 5.16
CA VAL A 326 37.55 -8.68 5.00
C VAL A 326 36.21 -8.58 4.25
N ALA A 327 36.07 -9.33 3.16
CA ALA A 327 34.84 -9.37 2.39
C ALA A 327 34.47 -10.79 1.96
N GLY A 328 33.19 -11.15 2.11
CA GLY A 328 32.63 -12.42 1.66
C GLY A 328 31.14 -12.27 1.37
N THR A 329 30.63 -12.85 0.29
CA THR A 329 29.23 -12.63 -0.11
C THR A 329 28.22 -13.09 0.94
N LEU A 330 28.48 -14.24 1.59
CA LEU A 330 27.63 -14.74 2.67
C LEU A 330 28.02 -14.10 4.02
N ALA A 331 29.28 -14.21 4.40
CA ALA A 331 29.71 -13.74 5.70
C ALA A 331 31.10 -13.09 5.65
N ILE A 332 31.28 -12.04 6.43
CA ILE A 332 32.58 -11.44 6.65
C ILE A 332 33.43 -12.44 7.44
N TYR A 333 32.90 -12.93 8.56
CA TYR A 333 33.60 -13.88 9.44
C TYR A 333 32.77 -15.15 9.69
N ASN A 334 33.41 -16.31 9.55
CA ASN A 334 32.84 -17.58 10.02
C ASN A 334 33.69 -18.07 11.23
N ASN A 335 33.09 -18.06 12.40
CA ASN A 335 33.72 -18.41 13.64
C ASN A 335 33.48 -19.87 14.08
N GLY A 336 33.30 -20.79 13.15
CA GLY A 336 33.06 -22.20 13.43
C GLY A 336 31.67 -22.70 13.04
N ALA A 337 30.86 -21.90 12.34
CA ALA A 337 29.53 -22.29 11.88
C ALA A 337 29.54 -23.35 10.79
N ALA A 338 28.42 -24.04 10.64
CA ALA A 338 28.18 -25.03 9.60
C ALA A 338 27.45 -24.43 8.40
N LEU A 339 28.02 -24.60 7.20
CA LEU A 339 27.40 -24.24 5.93
C LEU A 339 27.08 -25.50 5.13
N THR A 340 25.83 -25.64 4.68
CA THR A 340 25.38 -26.84 3.94
C THR A 340 24.51 -26.45 2.75
N GLY A 341 24.86 -26.87 1.54
CA GLY A 341 24.08 -26.58 0.34
C GLY A 341 24.00 -25.07 0.01
N VAL A 342 25.05 -24.32 0.32
CA VAL A 342 25.11 -22.87 0.04
C VAL A 342 25.85 -22.64 -1.27
N THR A 343 25.18 -21.99 -2.23
CA THR A 343 25.77 -21.66 -3.53
C THR A 343 25.85 -20.16 -3.73
N ASN A 344 27.05 -19.66 -4.04
CA ASN A 344 27.23 -18.29 -4.49
C ASN A 344 27.30 -18.24 -6.02
N THR A 345 26.42 -17.48 -6.64
CA THR A 345 26.41 -17.14 -8.07
C THR A 345 26.67 -15.64 -8.31
N ALA A 346 26.75 -14.86 -7.23
CA ALA A 346 26.97 -13.42 -7.33
C ALA A 346 28.36 -13.10 -7.93
N THR A 347 28.40 -12.06 -8.75
CA THR A 347 29.64 -11.54 -9.29
C THR A 347 30.41 -10.74 -8.24
N VAL A 348 31.65 -11.11 -8.00
CA VAL A 348 32.55 -10.40 -7.08
C VAL A 348 33.52 -9.55 -7.90
N THR A 349 33.44 -8.24 -7.76
CA THR A 349 34.32 -7.29 -8.44
C THR A 349 35.25 -6.59 -7.44
N TYR A 350 36.56 -6.67 -7.69
CA TYR A 350 37.54 -5.89 -6.99
C TYR A 350 38.14 -4.85 -7.91
N SER A 351 37.94 -3.57 -7.63
CA SER A 351 38.32 -2.46 -8.52
C SER A 351 39.30 -1.46 -7.86
N ALA A 352 39.88 -1.83 -6.69
CA ALA A 352 40.79 -0.95 -6.01
C ALA A 352 42.12 -0.75 -6.72
N ASP A 353 42.70 0.45 -6.60
CA ASP A 353 44.04 0.76 -7.12
C ASP A 353 45.10 -0.01 -6.33
N LYS A 354 45.94 -0.77 -7.06
CA LYS A 354 46.96 -1.68 -6.48
C LYS A 354 48.12 -1.00 -5.82
N THR A 355 48.28 0.31 -5.93
CA THR A 355 49.49 1.03 -5.52
C THR A 355 49.76 1.03 -4.01
N ASN A 356 48.76 0.63 -3.18
CA ASN A 356 48.85 0.61 -1.72
C ASN A 356 48.26 -0.64 -1.04
N SER A 357 48.23 -1.80 -1.69
CA SER A 357 47.59 -2.99 -1.11
C SER A 357 48.40 -3.56 0.05
N THR A 358 47.91 -3.36 1.25
CA THR A 358 48.18 -4.21 2.41
C THR A 358 47.12 -5.33 2.42
N SER A 359 47.47 -6.50 2.94
CA SER A 359 46.68 -7.73 2.89
C SER A 359 45.21 -7.55 3.34
N GLY A 360 44.26 -7.82 2.43
CA GLY A 360 42.87 -8.05 2.73
C GLY A 360 42.47 -9.48 2.39
N TYR A 361 41.29 -9.89 2.86
CA TYR A 361 40.70 -11.21 2.58
C TYR A 361 39.44 -11.04 1.73
N LEU A 362 39.38 -11.73 0.60
CA LEU A 362 38.26 -11.71 -0.31
C LEU A 362 37.82 -13.15 -0.62
N GLY A 363 36.65 -13.52 -0.16
CA GLY A 363 36.06 -14.85 -0.37
C GLY A 363 34.78 -14.82 -1.21
N GLY A 364 34.56 -15.88 -1.95
CA GLY A 364 33.31 -16.05 -2.71
C GLY A 364 32.11 -16.33 -1.83
N LEU A 365 32.31 -16.96 -0.68
CA LEU A 365 31.29 -17.18 0.35
C LEU A 365 31.66 -16.47 1.65
N VAL A 366 32.82 -16.76 2.20
CA VAL A 366 33.30 -16.28 3.51
C VAL A 366 34.60 -15.54 3.32
N GLY A 367 34.70 -14.35 3.91
CA GLY A 367 35.90 -13.53 3.84
C GLY A 367 37.02 -14.09 4.71
N GLN A 368 36.76 -14.38 5.98
CA GLN A 368 37.70 -15.01 6.89
C GLN A 368 37.04 -16.12 7.69
N ASP A 369 37.77 -17.26 7.78
CA ASP A 369 37.27 -18.47 8.41
C ASP A 369 38.12 -18.85 9.63
N LYS A 370 37.53 -19.42 10.66
CA LYS A 370 38.20 -19.96 11.84
C LYS A 370 38.10 -21.48 11.90
N ALA A 371 38.97 -22.08 12.69
CA ALA A 371 38.97 -23.51 12.95
C ALA A 371 37.60 -23.98 13.53
N GLY A 372 37.12 -25.10 13.05
CA GLY A 372 35.84 -25.69 13.46
C GLY A 372 34.70 -25.46 12.46
N SER A 373 34.86 -24.57 11.50
CA SER A 373 33.88 -24.38 10.42
C SER A 373 33.75 -25.61 9.52
N THR A 374 32.55 -25.90 9.10
CA THR A 374 32.27 -27.03 8.21
C THR A 374 31.52 -26.57 6.96
N TYR A 375 31.89 -27.14 5.81
CA TYR A 375 31.29 -26.85 4.51
C TYR A 375 30.89 -28.15 3.85
N THR A 376 29.58 -28.32 3.59
CA THR A 376 29.03 -29.49 2.92
C THR A 376 28.22 -29.02 1.71
N ASP A 377 28.52 -29.56 0.51
CA ASP A 377 27.85 -29.19 -0.73
C ASP A 377 27.76 -27.67 -0.98
N CYS A 378 28.83 -26.96 -0.63
CA CYS A 378 28.95 -25.51 -0.83
C CYS A 378 29.68 -25.21 -2.12
N HIS A 379 29.15 -24.32 -2.93
CA HIS A 379 29.70 -23.98 -4.24
C HIS A 379 29.87 -22.48 -4.41
N ASN A 380 30.96 -22.08 -5.05
CA ASN A 380 31.13 -20.73 -5.57
C ASN A 380 31.27 -20.82 -7.09
N THR A 381 30.22 -20.45 -7.80
CA THR A 381 30.17 -20.40 -9.27
C THR A 381 30.11 -18.98 -9.80
N GLY A 382 30.05 -17.99 -8.88
CA GLY A 382 30.10 -16.56 -9.21
C GLY A 382 31.41 -16.15 -9.85
N MET A 383 31.37 -15.15 -10.71
CA MET A 383 32.53 -14.63 -11.41
C MET A 383 33.36 -13.73 -10.49
N PHE A 384 34.69 -13.87 -10.54
CA PHE A 384 35.62 -12.95 -9.93
C PHE A 384 36.23 -12.03 -10.97
N ASN A 385 35.97 -10.74 -10.88
CA ASN A 385 36.55 -9.69 -11.71
C ASN A 385 37.65 -8.95 -10.92
N ILE A 386 38.88 -9.38 -11.09
CA ILE A 386 40.02 -8.74 -10.44
C ILE A 386 40.89 -8.14 -11.53
N PRO A 387 40.98 -6.79 -11.63
CA PRO A 387 41.85 -6.16 -12.62
C PRO A 387 43.30 -6.58 -12.45
N GLY A 388 43.97 -6.91 -13.55
CA GLY A 388 45.35 -7.39 -13.60
C GLY A 388 46.40 -6.32 -13.26
#